data_5635aeca12c0fc95280631f833c0b541
#
_entry.id   5635aeca12c0fc95280631f833c0b541
#
_cell.length_a   1.000
_cell.length_b   1.000
_cell.length_c   1.000
_cell.angle_alpha   90.00
_cell.angle_beta   90.00
_cell.angle_gamma   90.00
#
_symmetry.space_group_name_H-M   'P 1'
#
loop_
_entity.id
_entity.type
_entity.pdbx_description
1 polymer ?
#
loop_
_entity_poly.entity_id
_entity_poly.type
_entity_poly.pdbx_seq_one_letter_code
_entity_poly.pdbx_strand_id
1 'polypeptide(L)'
;MAGDGQVTLGDTIAKSNAIKVRKIEGLGAEQGGVLTGFAGGAADGFALLERFEATLEATPTNLLKAAIELARQWRTDRALRRLEALMIVADRSKTLMVSGQGDVIEPPDGICTIGSGGTQALAAARALLAKTDLDASEICRTSLEIAADICIYTNHSVVLESL
;
A
#
# COMPACT_ATOMS: atom_id res chain seq x y z
N MET A 1 5.33 6.03 3.18
CA MET A 1 4.92 4.65 2.80
C MET A 1 6.16 3.85 2.42
N ALA A 2 6.23 2.56 2.78
CA ALA A 2 7.36 1.72 2.39
C ALA A 2 6.89 0.36 1.87
N GLY A 3 7.69 -0.26 1.00
CA GLY A 3 7.45 -1.59 0.45
C GLY A 3 8.75 -2.37 0.31
N ASP A 4 8.70 -3.68 0.57
CA ASP A 4 9.81 -4.59 0.29
C ASP A 4 9.91 -4.91 -1.21
N GLY A 5 11.02 -5.51 -1.63
CA GLY A 5 11.30 -5.81 -3.05
C GLY A 5 10.98 -7.24 -3.48
N GLN A 6 10.50 -8.13 -2.61
CA GLN A 6 10.38 -9.54 -2.95
C GLN A 6 9.13 -9.88 -3.78
N VAL A 7 9.34 -10.62 -4.86
CA VAL A 7 8.29 -11.31 -5.62
C VAL A 7 8.59 -12.80 -5.57
N THR A 8 7.63 -13.59 -5.12
CA THR A 8 7.78 -15.03 -4.92
C THR A 8 6.80 -15.80 -5.82
N LEU A 9 7.25 -16.86 -6.44
CA LEU A 9 6.45 -17.82 -7.20
C LEU A 9 6.58 -19.20 -6.54
N GLY A 10 5.52 -19.62 -5.83
CA GLY A 10 5.61 -20.79 -4.97
C GLY A 10 6.74 -20.63 -3.95
N ASP A 11 7.71 -21.51 -3.98
CA ASP A 11 8.86 -21.53 -3.07
C ASP A 11 10.11 -20.83 -3.63
N THR A 12 9.99 -20.12 -4.77
CA THR A 12 11.12 -19.50 -5.47
C THR A 12 11.01 -17.98 -5.44
N ILE A 13 12.09 -17.30 -5.04
CA ILE A 13 12.23 -15.85 -5.18
C ILE A 13 12.44 -15.50 -6.65
N ALA A 14 11.43 -14.97 -7.31
CA ALA A 14 11.48 -14.59 -8.71
C ALA A 14 12.15 -13.22 -8.92
N LYS A 15 12.00 -12.30 -7.93
CA LYS A 15 12.62 -10.98 -7.94
C LYS A 15 12.81 -10.48 -6.51
N SER A 16 13.91 -9.77 -6.25
CA SER A 16 14.26 -9.27 -4.91
C SER A 16 14.26 -7.73 -4.79
N ASN A 17 14.03 -7.01 -5.87
CA ASN A 17 14.10 -5.55 -5.94
C ASN A 17 12.92 -4.94 -6.71
N ALA A 18 11.72 -5.48 -6.57
CA ALA A 18 10.50 -4.93 -7.14
C ALA A 18 10.13 -3.61 -6.44
N ILE A 19 9.57 -2.67 -7.20
CA ILE A 19 9.03 -1.42 -6.67
C ILE A 19 7.52 -1.61 -6.50
N LYS A 20 7.05 -1.64 -5.24
CA LYS A 20 5.65 -1.86 -4.87
C LYS A 20 4.96 -0.60 -4.36
N VAL A 21 5.71 0.49 -4.16
CA VAL A 21 5.21 1.79 -3.70
C VAL A 21 5.53 2.85 -4.73
N ARG A 22 4.61 3.81 -4.91
CA ARG A 22 4.77 4.94 -5.84
C ARG A 22 4.18 6.20 -5.26
N LYS A 23 4.70 7.33 -5.68
CA LYS A 23 4.14 8.66 -5.45
C LYS A 23 3.53 9.20 -6.74
N ILE A 24 2.30 9.71 -6.65
CA ILE A 24 1.59 10.43 -7.71
C ILE A 24 1.62 11.90 -7.32
N GLU A 25 2.26 12.72 -8.14
CA GLU A 25 2.46 14.15 -7.85
C GLU A 25 1.22 15.00 -8.22
N GLY A 26 1.04 16.11 -7.54
CA GLY A 26 0.06 17.15 -7.89
C GLY A 26 -1.40 16.80 -7.64
N LEU A 27 -1.69 15.65 -7.03
CA LEU A 27 -3.03 15.20 -6.67
C LEU A 27 -3.12 14.99 -5.15
N GLY A 28 -4.32 14.64 -4.65
CA GLY A 28 -4.58 14.46 -3.22
C GLY A 28 -4.84 15.77 -2.47
N ALA A 29 -4.90 15.68 -1.14
CA ALA A 29 -5.12 16.82 -0.28
C ALA A 29 -4.04 17.88 -0.51
N GLU A 30 -4.47 19.14 -0.68
CA GLU A 30 -3.59 20.29 -0.94
C GLU A 30 -2.65 20.11 -2.16
N GLN A 31 -2.95 19.18 -3.05
CA GLN A 31 -2.08 18.78 -4.17
C GLN A 31 -0.67 18.34 -3.74
N GLY A 32 -0.56 17.87 -2.51
CA GLY A 32 0.71 17.46 -1.88
C GLY A 32 1.25 16.11 -2.37
N GLY A 33 0.53 15.44 -3.26
CA GLY A 33 0.82 14.11 -3.75
C GLY A 33 -0.02 13.01 -3.08
N VAL A 34 -0.03 11.84 -3.71
CA VAL A 34 -0.66 10.62 -3.19
C VAL A 34 0.36 9.49 -3.22
N LEU A 35 0.54 8.81 -2.11
CA LEU A 35 1.31 7.58 -2.02
C LEU A 35 0.41 6.39 -2.31
N THR A 36 0.89 5.46 -3.11
CA THR A 36 0.21 4.21 -3.42
C THR A 36 1.13 3.02 -3.20
N GLY A 37 0.58 1.93 -2.69
CA GLY A 37 1.30 0.66 -2.55
C GLY A 37 0.36 -0.51 -2.70
N PHE A 38 0.86 -1.63 -3.19
CA PHE A 38 0.07 -2.83 -3.35
C PHE A 38 0.80 -4.09 -2.88
N ALA A 39 0.03 -5.12 -2.53
CA ALA A 39 0.50 -6.46 -2.26
C ALA A 39 -0.43 -7.48 -2.94
N GLY A 40 0.15 -8.59 -3.42
CA GLY A 40 -0.54 -9.61 -4.22
C GLY A 40 0.16 -9.86 -5.54
N GLY A 41 -0.57 -10.27 -6.58
CA GLY A 41 0.00 -10.46 -7.92
C GLY A 41 0.57 -9.17 -8.51
N ALA A 42 1.81 -9.21 -9.01
CA ALA A 42 2.46 -8.00 -9.54
C ALA A 42 1.69 -7.38 -10.72
N ALA A 43 1.21 -8.21 -11.65
CA ALA A 43 0.39 -7.75 -12.77
C ALA A 43 -0.93 -7.12 -12.31
N ASP A 44 -1.53 -7.71 -11.28
CA ASP A 44 -2.78 -7.24 -10.67
C ASP A 44 -2.58 -5.86 -10.02
N GLY A 45 -1.48 -5.69 -9.28
CA GLY A 45 -1.14 -4.42 -8.65
C GLY A 45 -0.97 -3.27 -9.65
N PHE A 46 -0.33 -3.52 -10.80
CA PHE A 46 -0.18 -2.51 -11.85
C PHE A 46 -1.53 -2.12 -12.48
N ALA A 47 -2.38 -3.11 -12.76
CA ALA A 47 -3.71 -2.84 -13.32
C ALA A 47 -4.57 -2.01 -12.36
N LEU A 48 -4.47 -2.27 -11.05
CA LEU A 48 -5.18 -1.51 -10.02
C LEU A 48 -4.63 -0.09 -9.88
N LEU A 49 -3.30 0.08 -9.94
CA LEU A 49 -2.68 1.40 -9.89
C LEU A 49 -3.15 2.28 -11.03
N GLU A 50 -3.13 1.77 -12.28
CA GLU A 50 -3.61 2.50 -13.46
C GLU A 50 -5.08 2.92 -13.31
N ARG A 51 -5.93 2.02 -12.80
CA ARG A 51 -7.34 2.34 -12.52
C ARG A 51 -7.50 3.37 -11.42
N PHE A 52 -6.69 3.27 -10.35
CA PHE A 52 -6.71 4.24 -9.27
C PHE A 52 -6.31 5.63 -9.76
N GLU A 53 -5.25 5.75 -10.53
CA GLU A 53 -4.81 7.02 -11.12
C GLU A 53 -5.95 7.68 -11.91
N ALA A 54 -6.65 6.93 -12.75
CA ALA A 54 -7.80 7.45 -13.51
C ALA A 54 -8.95 7.92 -12.60
N THR A 55 -9.24 7.22 -11.50
CA THR A 55 -10.28 7.66 -10.54
C THR A 55 -9.84 8.89 -9.75
N LEU A 56 -8.55 8.98 -9.44
CA LEU A 56 -7.97 10.11 -8.72
C LEU A 56 -7.94 11.38 -9.60
N GLU A 57 -7.59 11.27 -10.88
CA GLU A 57 -7.65 12.39 -11.84
C GLU A 57 -9.07 12.93 -11.98
N ALA A 58 -10.08 12.09 -11.92
CA ALA A 58 -11.49 12.51 -11.94
C ALA A 58 -11.94 13.20 -10.63
N THR A 59 -11.19 13.02 -9.54
CA THR A 59 -11.47 13.60 -8.21
C THR A 59 -10.19 14.05 -7.50
N PRO A 60 -9.44 15.01 -8.07
CA PRO A 60 -8.02 15.25 -7.79
C PRO A 60 -7.66 15.61 -6.35
N THR A 61 -8.62 16.13 -5.56
CA THR A 61 -8.39 16.50 -4.15
C THR A 61 -9.15 15.62 -3.15
N ASN A 62 -9.82 14.56 -3.61
CA ASN A 62 -10.67 13.73 -2.75
C ASN A 62 -10.27 12.26 -2.82
N LEU A 63 -9.23 11.92 -2.04
CA LEU A 63 -8.70 10.56 -1.95
C LEU A 63 -9.77 9.51 -1.59
N LEU A 64 -10.65 9.83 -0.63
CA LEU A 64 -11.69 8.90 -0.21
C LEU A 64 -12.67 8.59 -1.36
N LYS A 65 -13.07 9.60 -2.11
CA LYS A 65 -13.97 9.40 -3.27
C LYS A 65 -13.30 8.57 -4.35
N ALA A 66 -12.03 8.84 -4.65
CA ALA A 66 -11.25 8.05 -5.61
C ALA A 66 -11.14 6.57 -5.16
N ALA A 67 -10.85 6.33 -3.89
CA ALA A 67 -10.75 4.99 -3.32
C ALA A 67 -12.09 4.23 -3.36
N ILE A 68 -13.20 4.88 -3.02
CA ILE A 68 -14.55 4.28 -3.10
C ILE A 68 -14.91 3.94 -4.55
N GLU A 69 -14.61 4.81 -5.50
CA GLU A 69 -14.88 4.57 -6.91
C GLU A 69 -14.04 3.39 -7.44
N LEU A 70 -12.75 3.32 -7.09
CA LEU A 70 -11.92 2.17 -7.41
C LEU A 70 -12.50 0.87 -6.82
N ALA A 71 -12.86 0.86 -5.54
CA ALA A 71 -13.43 -0.30 -4.87
C ALA A 71 -14.73 -0.78 -5.55
N ARG A 72 -15.58 0.17 -5.96
CA ARG A 72 -16.80 -0.12 -6.72
C ARG A 72 -16.49 -0.77 -8.07
N GLN A 73 -15.56 -0.20 -8.84
CA GLN A 73 -15.12 -0.75 -10.12
C GLN A 73 -14.49 -2.12 -9.94
N TRP A 74 -13.61 -2.28 -8.96
CA TRP A 74 -12.95 -3.54 -8.65
C TRP A 74 -13.94 -4.67 -8.40
N ARG A 75 -14.96 -4.42 -7.59
CA ARG A 75 -16.00 -5.41 -7.28
C ARG A 75 -16.90 -5.74 -8.46
N THR A 76 -17.24 -4.77 -9.33
CA THR A 76 -18.24 -4.92 -10.38
C THR A 76 -17.67 -5.31 -11.75
N ASP A 77 -16.43 -4.94 -12.06
CA ASP A 77 -15.78 -5.28 -13.32
C ASP A 77 -15.33 -6.75 -13.32
N ARG A 78 -15.71 -7.48 -14.37
CA ARG A 78 -15.38 -8.91 -14.51
C ARG A 78 -13.89 -9.20 -14.58
N ALA A 79 -13.10 -8.28 -15.14
CA ALA A 79 -11.64 -8.40 -15.22
C ALA A 79 -11.02 -8.12 -13.86
N LEU A 80 -11.38 -6.98 -13.23
CA LEU A 80 -10.79 -6.54 -11.97
C LEU A 80 -11.14 -7.44 -10.78
N ARG A 81 -12.38 -7.94 -10.66
CA ARG A 81 -12.82 -8.76 -9.52
C ARG A 81 -12.08 -10.10 -9.36
N ARG A 82 -11.28 -10.50 -10.36
CA ARG A 82 -10.43 -11.69 -10.29
C ARG A 82 -9.04 -11.41 -9.76
N LEU A 83 -8.71 -10.12 -9.58
CA LEU A 83 -7.40 -9.72 -9.09
C LEU A 83 -7.29 -10.01 -7.59
N GLU A 84 -6.26 -10.74 -7.22
CA GLU A 84 -5.94 -11.07 -5.83
C GLU A 84 -4.86 -10.10 -5.33
N ALA A 85 -5.29 -8.90 -4.93
CA ALA A 85 -4.42 -7.87 -4.42
C ALA A 85 -5.12 -7.06 -3.32
N LEU A 86 -4.31 -6.32 -2.56
CA LEU A 86 -4.71 -5.25 -1.67
C LEU A 86 -3.92 -4.00 -2.04
N MET A 87 -4.53 -2.84 -1.87
CA MET A 87 -3.89 -1.55 -2.14
C MET A 87 -3.98 -0.65 -0.91
N ILE A 88 -2.91 0.08 -0.63
CA ILE A 88 -2.93 1.21 0.30
C ILE A 88 -2.75 2.48 -0.51
N VAL A 89 -3.58 3.48 -0.22
CA VAL A 89 -3.45 4.83 -0.76
C VAL A 89 -3.44 5.83 0.38
N ALA A 90 -2.57 6.83 0.31
CA ALA A 90 -2.46 7.84 1.35
C ALA A 90 -2.15 9.21 0.76
N ASP A 91 -2.75 10.25 1.34
CA ASP A 91 -2.37 11.63 1.15
C ASP A 91 -2.09 12.30 2.52
N ARG A 92 -1.90 13.61 2.54
CA ARG A 92 -1.67 14.34 3.79
C ARG A 92 -2.85 14.32 4.77
N SER A 93 -4.05 13.94 4.30
CA SER A 93 -5.26 13.95 5.13
C SER A 93 -5.62 12.59 5.70
N LYS A 94 -5.31 11.49 5.00
CA LYS A 94 -5.71 10.14 5.40
C LYS A 94 -4.93 9.01 4.74
N THR A 95 -5.00 7.84 5.35
CA THR A 95 -4.52 6.57 4.81
C THR A 95 -5.69 5.60 4.68
N LEU A 96 -5.83 4.96 3.53
CA LEU A 96 -6.93 4.06 3.22
C LEU A 96 -6.39 2.73 2.68
N MET A 97 -6.97 1.62 3.13
CA MET A 97 -6.81 0.30 2.51
C MET A 97 -8.01 0.02 1.60
N VAL A 98 -7.73 -0.47 0.41
CA VAL A 98 -8.74 -0.86 -0.59
C VAL A 98 -8.59 -2.33 -0.92
N SER A 99 -9.70 -3.08 -0.89
CA SER A 99 -9.75 -4.50 -1.22
C SER A 99 -10.58 -4.79 -2.47
N GLY A 100 -10.31 -5.94 -3.11
CA GLY A 100 -11.11 -6.44 -4.24
C GLY A 100 -12.54 -6.86 -3.86
N GLN A 101 -12.85 -6.94 -2.56
CA GLN A 101 -14.21 -7.20 -2.07
C GLN A 101 -15.05 -5.91 -2.00
N GLY A 102 -14.44 -4.76 -2.23
CA GLY A 102 -15.09 -3.46 -2.22
C GLY A 102 -14.94 -2.71 -0.90
N ASP A 103 -14.09 -3.19 0.01
CA ASP A 103 -13.83 -2.50 1.28
C ASP A 103 -12.91 -1.30 1.05
N VAL A 104 -13.24 -0.20 1.72
CA VAL A 104 -12.38 0.97 1.90
C VAL A 104 -12.28 1.22 3.40
N ILE A 105 -11.11 0.95 3.98
CA ILE A 105 -10.91 0.98 5.43
C ILE A 105 -9.90 2.09 5.77
N GLU A 106 -10.29 3.00 6.64
CA GLU A 106 -9.41 3.99 7.25
C GLU A 106 -8.99 3.49 8.64
N PRO A 107 -7.72 3.16 8.88
CA PRO A 107 -7.26 2.70 10.18
C PRO A 107 -7.29 3.85 11.20
N PRO A 108 -7.79 3.63 12.44
CA PRO A 108 -7.97 4.71 13.42
C PRO A 108 -6.64 5.30 13.94
N ASP A 109 -5.56 4.57 13.82
CA ASP A 109 -4.20 4.97 14.24
C ASP A 109 -3.33 5.46 13.07
N GLY A 110 -3.88 5.54 11.86
CA GLY A 110 -3.16 5.95 10.65
C GLY A 110 -2.16 4.91 10.14
N ILE A 111 -2.03 3.75 10.78
CA ILE A 111 -1.12 2.67 10.39
C ILE A 111 -1.87 1.65 9.55
N CYS A 112 -1.39 1.42 8.35
CA CYS A 112 -1.94 0.44 7.43
C CYS A 112 -0.83 -0.46 6.87
N THR A 113 -1.07 -1.77 6.85
CA THR A 113 -0.13 -2.75 6.30
C THR A 113 -0.87 -3.81 5.49
N ILE A 114 -0.25 -4.29 4.43
CA ILE A 114 -0.77 -5.32 3.53
C ILE A 114 0.33 -6.31 3.15
N GLY A 115 -0.05 -7.45 2.62
CA GLY A 115 0.86 -8.49 2.15
C GLY A 115 1.23 -9.52 3.22
N SER A 116 2.09 -10.46 2.85
CA SER A 116 2.44 -11.63 3.67
C SER A 116 3.09 -11.26 5.01
N GLY A 117 3.98 -10.26 5.02
CA GLY A 117 4.61 -9.72 6.24
C GLY A 117 3.78 -8.62 6.93
N GLY A 118 2.57 -8.33 6.46
CA GLY A 118 1.77 -7.19 6.92
C GLY A 118 1.44 -7.22 8.40
N THR A 119 1.09 -8.38 8.96
CA THR A 119 0.75 -8.50 10.39
C THR A 119 1.95 -8.22 11.30
N GLN A 120 3.13 -8.71 10.91
CA GLN A 120 4.38 -8.46 11.64
C GLN A 120 4.75 -6.98 11.58
N ALA A 121 4.70 -6.39 10.38
CA ALA A 121 4.95 -4.96 10.19
C ALA A 121 3.94 -4.09 10.99
N LEU A 122 2.66 -4.46 11.04
CA LEU A 122 1.64 -3.74 11.81
C LEU A 122 1.94 -3.76 13.30
N ALA A 123 2.28 -4.93 13.85
CA ALA A 123 2.60 -5.07 15.26
C ALA A 123 3.84 -4.24 15.64
N ALA A 124 4.88 -4.29 14.79
CA ALA A 124 6.11 -3.51 14.97
C ALA A 124 5.83 -2.00 14.89
N ALA A 125 5.10 -1.55 13.85
CA ALA A 125 4.78 -0.14 13.67
C ALA A 125 3.99 0.44 14.84
N ARG A 126 2.99 -0.28 15.35
CA ARG A 126 2.22 0.14 16.52
C ARG A 126 3.05 0.22 17.78
N ALA A 127 3.94 -0.75 17.98
CA ALA A 127 4.86 -0.72 19.14
C ALA A 127 5.83 0.45 19.07
N LEU A 128 6.42 0.71 17.90
CA LEU A 128 7.33 1.84 17.69
C LEU A 128 6.62 3.18 17.87
N LEU A 129 5.46 3.37 17.27
CA LEU A 129 4.66 4.60 17.41
C LEU A 129 4.30 4.87 18.88
N ALA A 130 3.97 3.84 19.65
CA ALA A 130 3.57 3.98 21.06
C ALA A 130 4.72 4.19 22.04
N LYS A 131 5.95 3.84 21.66
CA LYS A 131 7.09 3.75 22.60
C LYS A 131 8.33 4.54 22.19
N THR A 132 8.32 5.18 21.03
CA THR A 132 9.49 5.94 20.54
C THR A 132 9.02 7.26 19.92
N ASP A 133 9.98 8.16 19.69
CA ASP A 133 9.79 9.44 18.99
C ASP A 133 10.28 9.37 17.53
N LEU A 134 10.36 8.16 16.95
CA LEU A 134 10.78 7.94 15.56
C LEU A 134 9.78 8.58 14.61
N ASP A 135 10.27 9.12 13.50
CA ASP A 135 9.42 9.63 12.44
C ASP A 135 8.73 8.50 11.65
N ALA A 136 7.74 8.87 10.84
CA ALA A 136 6.97 7.90 10.06
C ALA A 136 7.83 7.08 9.07
N SER A 137 8.92 7.66 8.55
CA SER A 137 9.84 6.98 7.63
C SER A 137 10.66 5.91 8.34
N GLU A 138 11.17 6.23 9.53
CA GLU A 138 11.91 5.30 10.37
C GLU A 138 11.01 4.17 10.88
N ILE A 139 9.78 4.49 11.32
CA ILE A 139 8.79 3.48 11.74
C ILE A 139 8.47 2.54 10.57
N CYS A 140 8.21 3.06 9.37
CA CYS A 140 7.92 2.24 8.20
C CYS A 140 9.09 1.31 7.86
N ARG A 141 10.32 1.84 7.81
CA ARG A 141 11.52 1.07 7.49
C ARG A 141 11.77 -0.04 8.50
N THR A 142 11.86 0.32 9.77
CA THR A 142 12.13 -0.63 10.86
C THR A 142 11.06 -1.72 10.95
N SER A 143 9.79 -1.37 10.74
CA SER A 143 8.70 -2.34 10.74
C SER A 143 8.79 -3.35 9.62
N LEU A 144 9.23 -2.94 8.42
CA LEU A 144 9.46 -3.85 7.30
C LEU A 144 10.72 -4.71 7.50
N GLU A 145 11.78 -4.18 8.10
CA GLU A 145 12.97 -4.94 8.45
C GLU A 145 12.63 -6.06 9.45
N ILE A 146 11.87 -5.75 10.51
CA ILE A 146 11.37 -6.75 11.46
C ILE A 146 10.47 -7.79 10.76
N ALA A 147 9.60 -7.36 9.86
CA ALA A 147 8.78 -8.29 9.10
C ALA A 147 9.62 -9.20 8.19
N ALA A 148 10.70 -8.68 7.59
CA ALA A 148 11.62 -9.44 6.74
C ALA A 148 12.42 -10.51 7.52
N ASP A 149 12.71 -10.27 8.79
CA ASP A 149 13.36 -11.26 9.67
C ASP A 149 12.44 -12.43 10.04
N ILE A 150 11.12 -12.26 9.90
CA ILE A 150 10.12 -13.24 10.36
C ILE A 150 9.42 -13.93 9.17
N CYS A 151 9.09 -13.17 8.13
CA CYS A 151 8.29 -13.64 7.01
C CYS A 151 9.18 -13.96 5.81
N ILE A 152 9.21 -15.23 5.39
CA ILE A 152 10.01 -15.71 4.26
C ILE A 152 9.58 -15.14 2.89
N TYR A 153 8.41 -14.51 2.81
CA TYR A 153 7.86 -13.90 1.59
C TYR A 153 8.14 -12.40 1.48
N THR A 154 9.01 -11.86 2.32
CA THR A 154 9.46 -10.46 2.28
C THR A 154 10.98 -10.38 2.47
N ASN A 155 11.60 -9.24 2.14
CA ASN A 155 13.04 -9.06 2.23
C ASN A 155 13.43 -7.65 2.69
N HIS A 156 14.73 -7.42 2.91
CA HIS A 156 15.29 -6.15 3.38
C HIS A 156 15.51 -5.11 2.26
N SER A 157 15.12 -5.40 1.01
CA SER A 157 15.18 -4.42 -0.09
C SER A 157 14.00 -3.45 -0.01
N VAL A 158 14.08 -2.47 0.88
CA VAL A 158 13.00 -1.54 1.18
C VAL A 158 13.08 -0.29 0.31
N VAL A 159 12.00 0.00 -0.41
CA VAL A 159 11.73 1.28 -1.08
C VAL A 159 10.80 2.11 -0.20
N LEU A 160 11.12 3.40 -0.02
CA LEU A 160 10.36 4.33 0.80
C LEU A 160 10.02 5.59 0.02
N GLU A 161 8.76 6.01 0.11
CA GLU A 161 8.24 7.26 -0.44
C GLU A 161 7.57 8.08 0.65
N SER A 162 7.70 9.42 0.56
CA SER A 162 7.11 10.37 1.51
C SER A 162 6.44 11.57 0.80
N LEU A 163 5.51 12.25 1.51
CA LEU A 163 4.79 13.46 1.06
C LEU A 163 5.36 14.70 1.70
#